data_6d02ae2705d58f0431a9af0bf79c41cd
#
_entry.id   6d02ae2705d58f0431a9af0bf79c41cd
#
_cell.length_a   1.000
_cell.length_b   1.000
_cell.length_c   1.000
_cell.angle_alpha   90.00
_cell.angle_beta   90.00
_cell.angle_gamma   90.00
#
_symmetry.space_group_name_H-M   'P 1'
#
loop_
_entity.id
_entity.type
_entity.pdbx_description
1 polymer ?
#
loop_
_entity_poly.entity_id
_entity_poly.type
_entity_poly.pdbx_seq_one_letter_code
_entity_poly.pdbx_strand_id
1 'polypeptide(L)'
;GLSQAFAIIPGVSRSGVTISTALVSGWNKRDAAKFSFLLGMPAISFAAIVEFLTSLNYFSAISFLPLIIGLTTTFLSSLFAIDFLLKFFSSNGLKIFIIYRVIFGVVILLNL
;
A
#
# COMPACT_ATOMS: atom_id res chain seq x y z
N GLY A 1 6.36 10.64 -10.71
CA GLY A 1 5.34 10.27 -11.70
C GLY A 1 5.77 9.14 -12.63
N LEU A 2 6.82 9.32 -13.44
CA LEU A 2 7.28 8.32 -14.42
C LEU A 2 7.62 6.96 -13.80
N SER A 3 8.26 6.95 -12.64
CA SER A 3 8.58 5.71 -11.92
C SER A 3 7.36 4.88 -11.54
N GLN A 4 6.20 5.50 -11.36
CA GLN A 4 4.96 4.78 -11.06
C GLN A 4 4.48 3.90 -12.22
N ALA A 5 4.92 4.15 -13.45
CA ALA A 5 4.61 3.29 -14.59
C ALA A 5 5.15 1.86 -14.42
N PHE A 6 6.26 1.68 -13.70
CA PHE A 6 6.79 0.35 -13.37
C PHE A 6 5.85 -0.47 -12.46
N ALA A 7 4.92 0.18 -11.78
CA ALA A 7 3.93 -0.52 -10.95
C ALA A 7 2.86 -1.29 -11.76
N ILE A 8 2.86 -1.14 -13.09
CA ILE A 8 2.02 -1.96 -13.99
C ILE A 8 2.55 -3.40 -14.07
N ILE A 9 3.85 -3.59 -13.82
CA ILE A 9 4.46 -4.93 -13.85
C ILE A 9 3.96 -5.74 -12.64
N PRO A 10 3.41 -6.94 -12.86
CA PRO A 10 2.93 -7.80 -11.77
C PRO A 10 4.04 -8.08 -10.74
N GLY A 11 3.71 -7.95 -9.46
CA GLY A 11 4.65 -8.16 -8.36
C GLY A 11 5.46 -6.93 -7.95
N VAL A 12 5.46 -5.87 -8.76
CA VAL A 12 6.12 -4.61 -8.41
C VAL A 12 5.26 -3.81 -7.45
N SER A 13 5.82 -3.46 -6.29
CA SER A 13 5.13 -2.63 -5.30
C SER A 13 5.10 -1.17 -5.77
N ARG A 14 3.89 -0.60 -6.01
CA ARG A 14 3.71 0.81 -6.37
C ARG A 14 4.41 1.74 -5.37
N SER A 15 4.11 1.59 -4.09
CA SER A 15 4.73 2.41 -3.04
C SER A 15 6.24 2.17 -2.94
N GLY A 16 6.70 0.94 -3.13
CA GLY A 16 8.12 0.62 -3.14
C GLY A 16 8.89 1.39 -4.22
N VAL A 17 8.40 1.40 -5.46
CA VAL A 17 9.03 2.12 -6.57
C VAL A 17 9.02 3.63 -6.35
N THR A 18 7.89 4.19 -5.92
CA THR A 18 7.78 5.64 -5.69
C THR A 18 8.65 6.13 -4.53
N ILE A 19 8.70 5.37 -3.42
CA ILE A 19 9.57 5.67 -2.28
C ILE A 19 11.04 5.56 -2.70
N SER A 20 11.43 4.48 -3.37
CA SER A 20 12.82 4.28 -3.82
C SER A 20 13.28 5.40 -4.75
N THR A 21 12.44 5.80 -5.70
CA THR A 21 12.75 6.90 -6.62
C THR A 21 12.92 8.23 -5.88
N ALA A 22 12.03 8.52 -4.92
CA ALA A 22 12.14 9.73 -4.11
C ALA A 22 13.43 9.76 -3.28
N LEU A 23 13.83 8.62 -2.70
CA LEU A 23 15.07 8.49 -1.94
C LEU A 23 16.32 8.70 -2.82
N VAL A 24 16.33 8.11 -4.02
CA VAL A 24 17.41 8.33 -5.00
C VAL A 24 17.48 9.80 -5.45
N SER A 25 16.33 10.48 -5.49
CA SER A 25 16.24 11.92 -5.77
C SER A 25 16.64 12.82 -4.59
N GLY A 26 17.14 12.26 -3.50
CA GLY A 26 17.64 13.00 -2.34
C GLY A 26 16.59 13.37 -1.29
N TRP A 27 15.38 12.83 -1.39
CA TRP A 27 14.34 13.09 -0.39
C TRP A 27 14.64 12.34 0.92
N ASN A 28 14.20 12.91 2.05
CA ASN A 28 14.27 12.18 3.31
C ASN A 28 13.24 11.05 3.34
N LYS A 29 13.48 10.04 4.19
CA LYS A 29 12.67 8.80 4.25
C LYS A 29 11.20 9.06 4.56
N ARG A 30 10.93 9.98 5.49
CA ARG A 30 9.58 10.31 5.93
C ARG A 30 8.77 10.99 4.84
N ASP A 31 9.38 11.97 4.16
CA ASP A 31 8.70 12.71 3.09
C ASP A 31 8.51 11.85 1.84
N ALA A 32 9.49 11.00 1.51
CA ALA A 32 9.36 10.01 0.44
C ALA A 32 8.18 9.06 0.67
N ALA A 33 8.02 8.53 1.89
CA ALA A 33 6.91 7.67 2.24
C ALA A 33 5.57 8.42 2.21
N LYS A 34 5.52 9.61 2.83
CA LYS A 34 4.33 10.47 2.85
C LYS A 34 3.87 10.83 1.44
N PHE A 35 4.79 11.25 0.58
CA PHE A 35 4.49 11.56 -0.81
C PHE A 35 3.96 10.34 -1.57
N SER A 36 4.57 9.17 -1.37
CA SER A 36 4.14 7.93 -2.01
C SER A 36 2.71 7.54 -1.63
N PHE A 37 2.33 7.70 -0.36
CA PHE A 37 0.96 7.45 0.10
C PHE A 37 -0.02 8.45 -0.52
N LEU A 38 0.30 9.73 -0.50
CA LEU A 38 -0.54 10.76 -1.12
C LEU A 38 -0.73 10.54 -2.63
N LEU A 39 0.33 10.12 -3.32
CA LEU A 39 0.26 9.79 -4.75
C LEU A 39 -0.61 8.55 -5.03
N GLY A 40 -0.70 7.63 -4.08
CA GLY A 40 -1.55 6.44 -4.16
C GLY A 40 -3.06 6.74 -4.02
N MET A 41 -3.41 7.80 -3.27
CA MET A 41 -4.82 8.10 -2.95
C MET A 41 -5.73 8.24 -4.19
N PRO A 42 -5.40 9.04 -5.23
CA PRO A 42 -6.27 9.19 -6.39
C PRO A 42 -6.53 7.86 -7.11
N ALA A 43 -5.48 7.04 -7.28
CA ALA A 43 -5.60 5.78 -7.98
C ALA A 43 -6.41 4.75 -7.19
N ILE A 44 -6.22 4.68 -5.87
CA ILE A 44 -6.98 3.77 -4.99
C ILE A 44 -8.43 4.22 -4.91
N SER A 45 -8.69 5.53 -4.80
CA SER A 45 -10.05 6.08 -4.77
C SER A 45 -10.80 5.78 -6.08
N PHE A 46 -10.14 5.96 -7.23
CA PHE A 46 -10.75 5.63 -8.52
C PHE A 46 -11.06 4.13 -8.65
N ALA A 47 -10.13 3.27 -8.27
CA ALA A 47 -10.34 1.83 -8.26
C ALA A 47 -11.49 1.42 -7.34
N ALA A 48 -11.57 2.01 -6.15
CA ALA A 48 -12.65 1.75 -5.19
C ALA A 48 -14.01 2.19 -5.73
N ILE A 49 -14.09 3.33 -6.42
CA ILE A 49 -15.33 3.80 -7.05
C ILE A 49 -15.79 2.82 -8.15
N VAL A 50 -14.86 2.42 -9.03
CA VAL A 50 -15.17 1.45 -10.10
C VAL A 50 -15.67 0.14 -9.50
N GLU A 51 -14.97 -0.42 -8.52
CA GLU A 51 -15.34 -1.66 -7.85
C GLU A 51 -16.71 -1.53 -7.16
N PHE A 52 -16.95 -0.42 -6.47
CA PHE A 52 -18.25 -0.15 -5.85
C PHE A 52 -19.38 -0.15 -6.88
N LEU A 53 -19.22 0.55 -8.01
CA LEU A 53 -20.24 0.64 -9.06
C LEU A 53 -20.50 -0.71 -9.73
N THR A 54 -19.47 -1.51 -9.96
CA THR A 54 -19.61 -2.85 -10.57
C THR A 54 -20.24 -3.87 -9.61
N SER A 55 -20.04 -3.68 -8.31
CA SER A 55 -20.54 -4.59 -7.27
C SER A 55 -21.97 -4.26 -6.80
N LEU A 56 -22.57 -3.16 -7.26
CA LEU A 56 -23.92 -2.74 -6.82
C LEU A 56 -24.99 -3.85 -6.96
N ASN A 57 -24.89 -4.69 -7.98
CA ASN A 57 -25.82 -5.78 -8.22
C ASN A 57 -25.72 -6.90 -7.17
N TYR A 58 -24.59 -7.01 -6.47
CA TYR A 58 -24.35 -8.00 -5.42
C TYR A 58 -24.72 -7.49 -4.02
N PHE A 59 -24.89 -6.17 -3.86
CA PHE A 59 -25.22 -5.55 -2.56
C PHE A 59 -26.59 -5.95 -2.01
N SER A 60 -27.53 -6.35 -2.86
CA SER A 60 -28.84 -6.84 -2.42
C SER A 60 -28.77 -8.15 -1.59
N ALA A 61 -27.67 -8.89 -1.72
CA ALA A 61 -27.42 -10.14 -0.99
C ALA A 61 -26.54 -9.98 0.26
N ILE A 62 -25.93 -8.80 0.45
CA ILE A 62 -24.99 -8.56 1.56
C ILE A 62 -25.71 -7.81 2.68
N SER A 63 -25.63 -8.35 3.89
CA SER A 63 -26.14 -7.66 5.07
C SER A 63 -25.35 -6.37 5.30
N PHE A 64 -26.04 -5.26 5.52
CA PHE A 64 -25.43 -3.92 5.71
C PHE A 64 -24.50 -3.84 6.93
N LEU A 65 -24.79 -4.64 7.96
CA LEU A 65 -24.01 -4.64 9.20
C LEU A 65 -22.56 -5.13 9.03
N PRO A 66 -22.26 -6.27 8.37
CA PRO A 66 -20.89 -6.69 8.08
C PRO A 66 -20.11 -5.66 7.25
N LEU A 67 -20.77 -4.97 6.32
CA LEU A 67 -20.12 -3.93 5.51
C LEU A 67 -19.65 -2.76 6.38
N ILE A 68 -20.49 -2.24 7.27
CA ILE A 68 -20.14 -1.15 8.17
C ILE A 68 -19.00 -1.58 9.11
N ILE A 69 -19.08 -2.76 9.70
CA ILE A 69 -18.04 -3.28 10.59
C ILE A 69 -16.71 -3.40 9.82
N GLY A 70 -16.76 -3.98 8.61
CA GLY A 70 -15.57 -4.12 7.75
C GLY A 70 -14.94 -2.77 7.40
N LEU A 71 -15.73 -1.80 6.97
CA LEU A 71 -15.23 -0.44 6.65
C LEU A 71 -14.63 0.26 7.87
N THR A 72 -15.31 0.19 9.01
CA THR A 72 -14.84 0.85 10.24
C THR A 72 -13.54 0.23 10.76
N THR A 73 -13.46 -1.09 10.81
CA THR A 73 -12.24 -1.80 11.23
C THR A 73 -11.09 -1.55 10.27
N THR A 74 -11.34 -1.58 8.97
CA THR A 74 -10.32 -1.27 7.94
C THR A 74 -9.83 0.16 8.07
N PHE A 75 -10.73 1.12 8.26
CA PHE A 75 -10.35 2.53 8.43
C PHE A 75 -9.46 2.73 9.67
N LEU A 76 -9.88 2.22 10.83
CA LEU A 76 -9.12 2.37 12.07
C LEU A 76 -7.76 1.67 12.00
N SER A 77 -7.71 0.44 11.50
CA SER A 77 -6.45 -0.31 11.35
C SER A 77 -5.50 0.36 10.35
N SER A 78 -6.02 0.94 9.28
CA SER A 78 -5.21 1.66 8.29
C SER A 78 -4.60 2.94 8.87
N LEU A 79 -5.36 3.72 9.65
CA LEU A 79 -4.83 4.91 10.32
C LEU A 79 -3.67 4.54 11.25
N PHE A 80 -3.87 3.50 12.07
CA PHE A 80 -2.85 3.02 12.99
C PHE A 80 -1.60 2.51 12.23
N ALA A 81 -1.81 1.71 11.19
CA ALA A 81 -0.72 1.15 10.38
C ALA A 81 0.10 2.25 9.68
N ILE A 82 -0.56 3.28 9.11
CA ILE A 82 0.14 4.39 8.44
C ILE A 82 0.95 5.20 9.43
N ASP A 83 0.38 5.56 10.60
CA ASP A 83 1.12 6.31 11.63
C ASP A 83 2.33 5.53 12.14
N PHE A 84 2.14 4.25 12.44
CA PHE A 84 3.22 3.34 12.84
C PHE A 84 4.30 3.27 11.77
N LEU A 85 3.92 3.09 10.51
CA LEU A 85 4.86 2.91 9.41
C LEU A 85 5.65 4.19 9.12
N LEU A 86 5.02 5.36 9.18
CA LEU A 86 5.72 6.64 9.03
C LEU A 86 6.73 6.88 10.15
N LYS A 87 6.38 6.56 11.40
CA LYS A 87 7.29 6.64 12.54
C LYS A 87 8.45 5.66 12.39
N PHE A 88 8.16 4.44 12.00
CA PHE A 88 9.15 3.38 11.80
C PHE A 88 10.16 3.72 10.71
N PHE A 89 9.70 4.25 9.56
CA PHE A 89 10.59 4.68 8.47
C PHE A 89 11.50 5.84 8.86
N SER A 90 11.04 6.75 9.72
CA SER A 90 11.87 7.85 10.18
C SER A 90 13.04 7.39 11.04
N SER A 91 12.87 6.30 11.81
CA SER A 91 13.89 5.80 12.73
C SER A 91 14.79 4.71 12.13
N ASN A 92 14.23 3.68 11.52
CA ASN A 92 14.97 2.46 11.15
C ASN A 92 15.28 2.31 9.65
N GLY A 93 14.60 3.07 8.79
CA GLY A 93 14.77 2.99 7.33
C GLY A 93 14.22 1.71 6.71
N LEU A 94 14.49 1.55 5.40
CA LEU A 94 13.96 0.46 4.58
C LEU A 94 14.69 -0.87 4.76
N LYS A 95 15.86 -0.90 5.42
CA LYS A 95 16.71 -2.10 5.51
C LYS A 95 16.00 -3.32 6.07
N ILE A 96 15.24 -3.15 7.14
CA ILE A 96 14.50 -4.26 7.78
C ILE A 96 13.47 -4.86 6.84
N PHE A 97 12.76 -4.03 6.07
CA PHE A 97 11.79 -4.51 5.08
C PHE A 97 12.45 -5.25 3.93
N ILE A 98 13.61 -4.79 3.46
CA ILE A 98 14.37 -5.47 2.40
C ILE A 98 14.81 -6.85 2.88
N ILE A 99 15.41 -6.95 4.07
CA ILE A 99 15.85 -8.21 4.65
C ILE A 99 14.68 -9.18 4.81
N TYR A 100 13.57 -8.73 5.39
CA TYR A 100 12.36 -9.53 5.54
C TYR A 100 11.85 -10.08 4.20
N ARG A 101 11.75 -9.22 3.17
CA ARG A 101 11.26 -9.63 1.85
C ARG A 101 12.19 -10.62 1.15
N VAL A 102 13.51 -10.45 1.29
CA VAL A 102 14.48 -11.39 0.72
C VAL A 102 14.37 -12.74 1.40
N ILE A 103 14.35 -12.79 2.73
CA ILE A 103 14.20 -14.03 3.48
C ILE A 103 12.89 -14.74 3.11
N PHE A 104 11.78 -13.99 3.09
CA PHE A 104 10.47 -14.55 2.77
C PHE A 104 10.40 -15.05 1.32
N GLY A 105 11.01 -14.33 0.37
CA GLY A 105 11.11 -14.76 -1.03
C GLY A 105 11.91 -16.04 -1.19
N VAL A 106 13.05 -16.16 -0.49
CA VAL A 106 13.86 -17.40 -0.49
C VAL A 106 13.07 -18.57 0.11
N VAL A 107 12.37 -18.36 1.22
CA VAL A 107 11.55 -19.41 1.85
C VAL A 107 10.45 -19.90 0.90
N ILE A 108 9.78 -19.00 0.18
CA ILE A 108 8.76 -19.39 -0.82
C ILE A 108 9.40 -20.21 -1.94
N LEU A 109 10.53 -19.76 -2.50
CA LEU A 109 11.20 -20.47 -3.59
C LEU A 109 11.70 -21.87 -3.19
N LEU A 110 12.07 -22.05 -1.93
CA LEU A 110 12.51 -23.36 -1.43
C LEU A 110 11.34 -24.32 -1.14
N ASN A 111 10.11 -23.80 -1.04
CA ASN A 111 8.90 -24.61 -0.79
C ASN A 111 7.99 -24.76 -2.03
N LEU A 112 8.41 -24.24 -3.17
CA LEU A 112 7.80 -24.46 -4.48
C LEU A 112 8.39 -25.68 -5.17
#